data_14101c5df820efec92e4a70b26a24dbd
#
_entry.id   14101c5df820efec92e4a70b26a24dbd
#
_cell.length_a   1.000
_cell.length_b   1.000
_cell.length_c   1.000
_cell.angle_alpha   90.00
_cell.angle_beta   90.00
_cell.angle_gamma   90.00
#
_symmetry.space_group_name_H-M   'P 1'
#
loop_
_entity.id
_entity.type
_entity.pdbx_description
1 polymer ?
#
loop_
_entity_poly.entity_id
_entity_poly.type
_entity_poly.pdbx_seq_one_letter_code
_entity_poly.pdbx_strand_id
1 'polypeptide(L)'
;MDRVAALISTLAVGGLVALQPPANAELSQYVGDLGAALISLTISTVIVSVLLLTVGHPARLAGISHFKPEHVIGGIAGAAVVTISLITVRSLGAGGVTAVLVTAQLIVSVIADHLGVLRLDEVGISWQRMLGVALVIGGTYLITTR
;
A
#
# COMPACT_ATOMS: atom_id res chain seq x y z
N MET A 1 10.70 -11.64 13.92
CA MET A 1 10.31 -10.33 14.47
C MET A 1 9.18 -10.59 15.45
N ASP A 2 9.24 -10.08 16.65
CA ASP A 2 8.13 -10.23 17.59
C ASP A 2 6.91 -9.37 17.19
N ARG A 3 5.75 -9.65 17.78
CA ARG A 3 4.49 -8.99 17.44
C ARG A 3 4.53 -7.48 17.70
N VAL A 4 5.22 -7.05 18.73
CA VAL A 4 5.31 -5.62 19.11
C VAL A 4 6.17 -4.87 18.10
N ALA A 5 7.34 -5.42 17.74
CA ALA A 5 8.20 -4.85 16.71
C ALA A 5 7.50 -4.77 15.35
N ALA A 6 6.71 -5.80 14.99
CA ALA A 6 5.90 -5.78 13.78
C ALA A 6 4.88 -4.63 13.79
N LEU A 7 4.15 -4.44 14.89
CA LEU A 7 3.17 -3.37 15.03
C LEU A 7 3.82 -1.98 14.94
N ILE A 8 4.91 -1.75 15.67
CA ILE A 8 5.62 -0.46 15.65
C ILE A 8 6.16 -0.14 14.26
N SER A 9 6.80 -1.12 13.60
CA SER A 9 7.34 -0.94 12.26
C SER A 9 6.23 -0.59 11.24
N THR A 10 5.11 -1.30 11.31
CA THR A 10 3.97 -1.07 10.41
C THR A 10 3.34 0.30 10.64
N LEU A 11 3.21 0.73 11.91
CA LEU A 11 2.71 2.07 12.24
C LEU A 11 3.62 3.18 11.68
N ALA A 12 4.93 3.04 11.85
CA ALA A 12 5.90 4.01 11.33
C ALA A 12 5.84 4.11 9.80
N VAL A 13 5.80 2.97 9.11
CA VAL A 13 5.65 2.93 7.65
C VAL A 13 4.31 3.50 7.21
N GLY A 14 3.21 3.19 7.93
CA GLY A 14 1.89 3.76 7.65
C GLY A 14 1.88 5.28 7.69
N GLY A 15 2.56 5.89 8.66
CA GLY A 15 2.75 7.35 8.73
C GLY A 15 3.49 7.92 7.51
N LEU A 16 4.57 7.27 7.07
CA LEU A 16 5.30 7.67 5.87
C LEU A 16 4.45 7.54 4.59
N VAL A 17 3.70 6.45 4.46
CA VAL A 17 2.80 6.22 3.31
C VAL A 17 1.72 7.30 3.24
N ALA A 18 1.22 7.80 4.37
CA ALA A 18 0.21 8.87 4.38
C ALA A 18 0.74 10.21 3.85
N LEU A 19 2.05 10.46 3.91
CA LEU A 19 2.70 11.66 3.36
C LEU A 19 3.02 11.54 1.86
N GLN A 20 3.01 10.35 1.29
CA GLN A 20 3.37 10.12 -0.11
C GLN A 20 2.42 10.83 -1.11
N PRO A 21 1.07 10.75 -0.99
CA PRO A 21 0.18 11.41 -1.92
C PRO A 21 0.35 12.93 -1.98
N PRO A 22 0.39 13.68 -0.86
CA PRO A 22 0.59 15.13 -0.92
C PRO A 22 1.97 15.52 -1.46
N ALA A 23 3.04 14.79 -1.11
CA ALA A 23 4.37 15.07 -1.64
C ALA A 23 4.45 14.86 -3.15
N ASN A 24 3.87 13.76 -3.65
CA ASN A 24 3.79 13.50 -5.09
C ASN A 24 2.88 14.50 -5.81
N ALA A 25 1.79 14.94 -5.18
CA ALA A 25 0.90 15.94 -5.76
C ALA A 25 1.56 17.32 -5.87
N GLU A 26 2.44 17.69 -4.94
CA GLU A 26 3.27 18.89 -5.06
C GLU A 26 4.24 18.75 -6.23
N LEU A 27 5.00 17.67 -6.31
CA LEU A 27 5.92 17.41 -7.40
C LEU A 27 5.23 17.43 -8.77
N SER A 28 3.99 16.94 -8.84
CA SER A 28 3.23 16.86 -10.10
C SER A 28 2.91 18.23 -10.71
N GLN A 29 2.95 19.30 -9.93
CA GLN A 29 2.80 20.68 -10.43
C GLN A 29 3.93 21.06 -11.40
N TYR A 30 5.09 20.43 -11.26
CA TYR A 30 6.27 20.71 -12.09
C TYR A 30 6.46 19.72 -13.24
N VAL A 31 6.11 18.44 -13.01
CA VAL A 31 6.44 17.35 -13.95
C VAL A 31 5.21 16.60 -14.48
N GLY A 32 4.02 17.03 -14.09
CA GLY A 32 2.76 16.33 -14.39
C GLY A 32 2.54 15.08 -13.52
N ASP A 33 1.32 14.59 -13.49
CA ASP A 33 0.92 13.49 -12.58
C ASP A 33 1.69 12.21 -12.87
N LEU A 34 1.80 11.79 -14.13
CA LEU A 34 2.56 10.60 -14.51
C LEU A 34 4.07 10.76 -14.30
N GLY A 35 4.60 11.99 -14.50
CA GLY A 35 6.00 12.29 -14.22
C GLY A 35 6.31 12.16 -12.73
N ALA A 36 5.47 12.68 -11.85
CA ALA A 36 5.63 12.57 -10.41
C ALA A 36 5.53 11.10 -9.95
N ALA A 37 4.57 10.34 -10.48
CA ALA A 37 4.44 8.92 -10.19
C ALA A 37 5.69 8.14 -10.63
N LEU A 38 6.20 8.39 -11.84
CA LEU A 38 7.41 7.74 -12.36
C LEU A 38 8.63 8.04 -11.49
N ILE A 39 8.83 9.29 -11.13
CA ILE A 39 9.95 9.72 -10.26
C ILE A 39 9.85 9.02 -8.89
N SER A 40 8.68 9.02 -8.27
CA SER A 40 8.45 8.38 -6.97
C SER A 40 8.74 6.88 -7.01
N LEU A 41 8.24 6.17 -8.03
CA LEU A 41 8.48 4.74 -8.22
C LEU A 41 9.95 4.43 -8.54
N THR A 42 10.62 5.31 -9.30
CA THR A 42 12.06 5.18 -9.58
C THR A 42 12.88 5.31 -8.31
N ILE A 43 12.59 6.32 -7.48
CA ILE A 43 13.26 6.49 -6.17
C ILE A 43 13.05 5.23 -5.31
N SER A 44 11.83 4.71 -5.24
CA SER A 44 11.53 3.49 -4.51
C SER A 44 12.33 2.30 -5.03
N THR A 45 12.43 2.16 -6.35
CA THR A 45 13.22 1.11 -7.00
C THR A 45 14.70 1.22 -6.65
N VAL A 46 15.26 2.43 -6.69
CA VAL A 46 16.67 2.68 -6.33
C VAL A 46 16.91 2.31 -4.86
N ILE A 47 16.05 2.76 -3.95
CA ILE A 47 16.18 2.45 -2.51
C ILE A 47 16.15 0.94 -2.27
N VAL A 48 15.16 0.24 -2.84
CA VAL A 48 15.05 -1.22 -2.68
C VAL A 48 16.25 -1.94 -3.31
N SER A 49 16.77 -1.46 -4.44
CA SER A 49 17.97 -2.03 -5.06
C SER A 49 19.21 -1.86 -4.17
N VAL A 50 19.40 -0.69 -3.58
CA VAL A 50 20.50 -0.45 -2.62
C VAL A 50 20.36 -1.37 -1.41
N LEU A 51 19.16 -1.48 -0.83
CA LEU A 51 18.91 -2.38 0.31
C LEU A 51 19.19 -3.84 -0.05
N LEU A 52 18.79 -4.29 -1.24
CA LEU A 52 19.06 -5.64 -1.71
C LEU A 52 20.58 -5.93 -1.83
N LEU A 53 21.33 -4.94 -2.33
CA LEU A 53 22.78 -5.09 -2.51
C LEU A 53 23.56 -5.00 -1.19
N THR A 54 23.07 -4.22 -0.21
CA THR A 54 23.79 -3.96 1.05
C THR A 54 23.41 -4.92 2.17
N VAL A 55 22.11 -5.19 2.33
CA VAL A 55 21.57 -5.99 3.45
C VAL A 55 20.92 -7.29 2.98
N GLY A 56 20.51 -7.34 1.71
CA GLY A 56 19.82 -8.48 1.14
C GLY A 56 20.77 -9.59 0.64
N HIS A 57 20.18 -10.52 -0.08
CA HIS A 57 20.90 -11.62 -0.73
C HIS A 57 20.67 -11.58 -2.25
N PRO A 58 21.42 -10.78 -3.02
CA PRO A 58 21.17 -10.59 -4.46
C PRO A 58 21.24 -11.88 -5.25
N ALA A 59 22.01 -12.89 -4.81
CA ALA A 59 22.05 -14.22 -5.44
C ALA A 59 20.67 -14.91 -5.49
N ARG A 60 19.73 -14.56 -4.60
CA ARG A 60 18.37 -15.11 -4.62
C ARG A 60 17.52 -14.61 -5.79
N LEU A 61 17.95 -13.53 -6.48
CA LEU A 61 17.31 -13.10 -7.73
C LEU A 61 17.40 -14.15 -8.84
N ALA A 62 18.33 -15.10 -8.77
CA ALA A 62 18.34 -16.24 -9.68
C ALA A 62 17.02 -17.04 -9.65
N GLY A 63 16.26 -16.96 -8.56
CA GLY A 63 14.91 -17.54 -8.46
C GLY A 63 13.85 -16.87 -9.33
N ILE A 64 14.16 -15.84 -10.12
CA ILE A 64 13.23 -15.17 -11.04
C ILE A 64 12.58 -16.15 -12.05
N SER A 65 13.21 -17.31 -12.32
CA SER A 65 12.64 -18.37 -13.14
C SER A 65 11.31 -18.93 -12.59
N HIS A 66 11.03 -18.74 -11.29
CA HIS A 66 9.77 -19.11 -10.64
C HIS A 66 8.71 -17.99 -10.69
N PHE A 67 9.00 -16.90 -11.43
CA PHE A 67 8.06 -15.79 -11.60
C PHE A 67 6.83 -16.26 -12.38
N LYS A 68 5.65 -15.92 -11.86
CA LYS A 68 4.36 -16.25 -12.46
C LYS A 68 3.57 -14.97 -12.76
N PRO A 69 2.60 -15.02 -13.70
CA PRO A 69 1.77 -13.85 -14.04
C PRO A 69 1.09 -13.21 -12.82
N GLU A 70 0.67 -14.00 -11.85
CA GLU A 70 0.04 -13.50 -10.62
C GLU A 70 0.96 -12.57 -9.80
N HIS A 71 2.28 -12.71 -9.91
CA HIS A 71 3.23 -11.87 -9.19
C HIS A 71 3.32 -10.44 -9.77
N VAL A 72 2.79 -10.21 -10.97
CA VAL A 72 2.70 -8.86 -11.58
C VAL A 72 1.73 -7.95 -10.82
N ILE A 73 0.74 -8.54 -10.14
CA ILE A 73 -0.29 -7.80 -9.38
C ILE A 73 0.35 -6.79 -8.43
N GLY A 74 1.43 -7.16 -7.73
CA GLY A 74 2.11 -6.27 -6.79
C GLY A 74 2.66 -4.99 -7.45
N GLY A 75 3.28 -5.13 -8.62
CA GLY A 75 3.79 -3.99 -9.39
C GLY A 75 2.68 -3.09 -9.93
N ILE A 76 1.63 -3.70 -10.51
CA ILE A 76 0.47 -2.97 -11.02
C ILE A 76 -0.23 -2.23 -9.88
N ALA A 77 -0.48 -2.88 -8.76
CA ALA A 77 -1.13 -2.27 -7.60
C ALA A 77 -0.29 -1.11 -7.04
N GLY A 78 1.03 -1.26 -6.94
CA GLY A 78 1.92 -0.19 -6.50
C GLY A 78 1.88 1.03 -7.41
N ALA A 79 1.95 0.84 -8.72
CA ALA A 79 1.84 1.93 -9.70
C ALA A 79 0.46 2.61 -9.64
N ALA A 80 -0.61 1.83 -9.54
CA ALA A 80 -1.98 2.35 -9.43
C ALA A 80 -2.17 3.17 -8.14
N VAL A 81 -1.72 2.66 -6.99
CA VAL A 81 -1.82 3.38 -5.71
C VAL A 81 -1.10 4.72 -5.78
N VAL A 82 0.14 4.76 -6.27
CA VAL A 82 0.91 6.01 -6.37
C VAL A 82 0.22 6.99 -7.30
N THR A 83 -0.19 6.55 -8.50
CA THR A 83 -0.77 7.43 -9.53
C THR A 83 -2.15 7.95 -9.10
N ILE A 84 -3.03 7.08 -8.63
CA ILE A 84 -4.39 7.48 -8.27
C ILE A 84 -4.40 8.35 -7.02
N SER A 85 -3.61 8.02 -6.00
CA SER A 85 -3.61 8.78 -4.74
C SER A 85 -3.06 10.20 -4.92
N LEU A 86 -2.05 10.42 -5.76
CA LEU A 86 -1.54 11.78 -6.02
C LEU A 86 -2.54 12.65 -6.79
N ILE A 87 -3.40 12.05 -7.62
CA ILE A 87 -4.46 12.76 -8.33
C ILE A 87 -5.62 13.08 -7.38
N THR A 88 -6.06 12.09 -6.60
CA THR A 88 -7.26 12.20 -5.75
C THR A 88 -7.02 13.00 -4.47
N VAL A 89 -5.77 13.15 -4.02
CA VAL A 89 -5.46 13.96 -2.83
C VAL A 89 -5.88 15.42 -2.96
N ARG A 90 -5.97 15.94 -4.17
CA ARG A 90 -6.42 17.30 -4.45
C ARG A 90 -7.91 17.50 -4.13
N SER A 91 -8.72 16.45 -4.23
CA SER A 91 -10.15 16.49 -3.97
C SER A 91 -10.54 15.96 -2.58
N LEU A 92 -9.87 14.90 -2.13
CA LEU A 92 -10.21 14.23 -0.87
C LEU A 92 -9.33 14.66 0.32
N GLY A 93 -8.24 15.37 0.05
CA GLY A 93 -7.21 15.64 1.05
C GLY A 93 -6.41 14.37 1.41
N ALA A 94 -5.26 14.53 2.08
CA ALA A 94 -4.40 13.41 2.45
C ALA A 94 -5.11 12.40 3.38
N GLY A 95 -5.87 12.90 4.36
CA GLY A 95 -6.64 12.05 5.28
C GLY A 95 -7.72 11.25 4.57
N GLY A 96 -8.46 11.86 3.64
CA GLY A 96 -9.50 11.20 2.86
C GLY A 96 -8.94 10.10 1.97
N VAL A 97 -7.87 10.38 1.22
CA VAL A 97 -7.21 9.36 0.37
C VAL A 97 -6.74 8.18 1.22
N THR A 98 -6.04 8.47 2.33
CA THR A 98 -5.55 7.41 3.23
C THR A 98 -6.69 6.58 3.80
N ALA A 99 -7.77 7.22 4.27
CA ALA A 99 -8.91 6.51 4.85
C ALA A 99 -9.60 5.59 3.83
N VAL A 100 -9.83 6.07 2.60
CA VAL A 100 -10.45 5.27 1.53
C VAL A 100 -9.54 4.10 1.12
N LEU A 101 -8.24 4.34 0.92
CA LEU A 101 -7.30 3.28 0.55
C LEU A 101 -7.21 2.20 1.63
N VAL A 102 -7.06 2.59 2.90
CA VAL A 102 -6.98 1.64 4.02
C VAL A 102 -8.27 0.83 4.15
N THR A 103 -9.42 1.47 3.98
CA THR A 103 -10.72 0.77 4.01
C THR A 103 -10.81 -0.28 2.91
N ALA A 104 -10.48 0.09 1.66
CA ALA A 104 -10.50 -0.84 0.54
C ALA A 104 -9.51 -1.99 0.74
N GLN A 105 -8.29 -1.70 1.18
CA GLN A 105 -7.26 -2.69 1.48
C GLN A 105 -7.71 -3.65 2.59
N LEU A 106 -8.32 -3.14 3.67
CA LEU A 106 -8.80 -3.96 4.77
C LEU A 106 -9.91 -4.93 4.33
N ILE A 107 -10.88 -4.45 3.56
CA ILE A 107 -11.96 -5.27 3.04
C ILE A 107 -11.40 -6.41 2.17
N VAL A 108 -10.55 -6.07 1.20
CA VAL A 108 -9.95 -7.05 0.29
C VAL A 108 -9.06 -8.04 1.05
N SER A 109 -8.28 -7.56 2.03
CA SER A 109 -7.41 -8.43 2.84
C SER A 109 -8.21 -9.41 3.69
N VAL A 110 -9.32 -8.98 4.30
CA VAL A 110 -10.18 -9.90 5.09
C VAL A 110 -10.82 -10.97 4.19
N ILE A 111 -11.21 -10.61 2.97
CA ILE A 111 -11.72 -11.57 1.98
C ILE A 111 -10.60 -12.52 1.54
N ALA A 112 -9.41 -11.99 1.24
CA ALA A 112 -8.26 -12.79 0.84
C ALA A 112 -7.82 -13.80 1.90
N ASP A 113 -7.79 -13.36 3.18
CA ASP A 113 -7.52 -14.23 4.32
C ASP A 113 -8.59 -15.36 4.45
N HIS A 114 -9.86 -15.03 4.22
CA HIS A 114 -10.94 -16.01 4.32
C HIS A 114 -10.88 -17.07 3.21
N LEU A 115 -10.46 -16.65 2.01
CA LEU A 115 -10.37 -17.54 0.85
C LEU A 115 -9.02 -18.26 0.73
N GLY A 116 -8.05 -17.96 1.60
CA GLY A 116 -6.68 -18.53 1.55
C GLY A 116 -5.97 -18.28 0.22
N VAL A 117 -6.28 -17.15 -0.47
CA VAL A 117 -5.68 -16.86 -1.78
C VAL A 117 -4.17 -16.63 -1.66
N LEU A 118 -3.43 -16.91 -2.74
CA LEU A 118 -1.97 -16.71 -2.82
C LEU A 118 -1.19 -17.49 -1.74
N ARG A 119 -1.73 -18.63 -1.27
CA ARG A 119 -1.14 -19.49 -0.23
C ARG A 119 -1.06 -18.85 1.15
N LEU A 120 -1.94 -17.89 1.44
CA LEU A 120 -2.16 -17.40 2.79
C LEU A 120 -2.85 -18.48 3.63
N ASP A 121 -2.54 -18.50 4.92
CA ASP A 121 -3.29 -19.33 5.86
C ASP A 121 -4.74 -18.84 5.93
N GLU A 122 -5.70 -19.79 5.82
CA GLU A 122 -7.12 -19.43 5.90
C GLU A 122 -7.45 -18.94 7.30
N VAL A 123 -7.96 -17.72 7.38
CA VAL A 123 -8.43 -17.13 8.62
C VAL A 123 -9.93 -16.85 8.51
N GLY A 124 -10.72 -17.59 9.27
CA GLY A 124 -12.17 -17.47 9.28
C GLY A 124 -12.66 -16.05 9.58
N ILE A 125 -13.77 -15.68 8.97
CA ILE A 125 -14.47 -14.44 9.30
C ILE A 125 -15.01 -14.56 10.71
N SER A 126 -14.60 -13.65 11.60
CA SER A 126 -15.12 -13.53 12.95
C SER A 126 -15.98 -12.26 13.08
N TRP A 127 -16.87 -12.27 14.06
CA TRP A 127 -17.70 -11.12 14.39
C TRP A 127 -16.85 -9.87 14.71
N GLN A 128 -15.72 -10.06 15.41
CA GLN A 128 -14.80 -8.97 15.74
C GLN A 128 -14.17 -8.35 14.47
N ARG A 129 -13.80 -9.17 13.48
CA ARG A 129 -13.29 -8.71 12.19
C ARG A 129 -14.33 -7.92 11.42
N MET A 130 -15.58 -8.41 11.38
CA MET A 130 -16.69 -7.71 10.72
C MET A 130 -16.98 -6.36 11.38
N LEU A 131 -17.00 -6.31 12.71
CA LEU A 131 -17.15 -5.06 13.45
C LEU A 131 -16.00 -4.09 13.16
N GLY A 132 -14.74 -4.57 13.14
CA GLY A 132 -13.58 -3.76 12.80
C GLY A 132 -13.69 -3.13 11.40
N VAL A 133 -14.08 -3.92 10.40
CA VAL A 133 -14.34 -3.42 9.03
C VAL A 133 -15.44 -2.36 9.02
N ALA A 134 -16.56 -2.62 9.70
CA ALA A 134 -17.68 -1.67 9.77
C ALA A 134 -17.28 -0.35 10.43
N LEU A 135 -16.47 -0.39 11.50
CA LEU A 135 -15.97 0.82 12.16
C LEU A 135 -15.03 1.63 11.26
N VAL A 136 -14.17 0.96 10.49
CA VAL A 136 -13.27 1.64 9.54
C VAL A 136 -14.07 2.26 8.40
N ILE A 137 -15.10 1.59 7.87
CA ILE A 137 -16.01 2.16 6.86
C ILE A 137 -16.71 3.40 7.42
N GLY A 138 -17.27 3.30 8.64
CA GLY A 138 -17.94 4.44 9.29
C GLY A 138 -16.98 5.61 9.53
N GLY A 139 -15.75 5.34 10.01
CA GLY A 139 -14.72 6.36 10.18
C GLY A 139 -14.31 7.03 8.87
N THR A 140 -14.16 6.24 7.81
CA THR A 140 -13.85 6.76 6.46
C THR A 140 -14.96 7.65 5.95
N TYR A 141 -16.23 7.25 6.11
CA TYR A 141 -17.37 8.08 5.75
C TYR A 141 -17.32 9.44 6.46
N LEU A 142 -17.09 9.45 7.77
CA LEU A 142 -16.99 10.69 8.55
C LEU A 142 -15.81 11.59 8.12
N ILE A 143 -14.67 11.01 7.76
CA ILE A 143 -13.49 11.74 7.31
C ILE A 143 -13.72 12.36 5.91
N THR A 144 -14.45 11.66 5.04
CA THR A 144 -14.65 12.07 3.64
C THR A 144 -15.89 12.92 3.41
N THR A 145 -16.88 12.90 4.31
CA THR A 145 -18.04 13.82 4.29
C THR A 145 -17.65 15.18 4.86
N ARG A 146 -17.49 16.15 4.00
CA ARG A 146 -17.36 17.59 4.33
C ARG A 146 -18.53 18.36 3.78
#